data_6e9ba83e7759493eb78ab2be11de26e3
#
_entry.id   6e9ba83e7759493eb78ab2be11de26e3
#
_cell.length_a   1.000
_cell.length_b   1.000
_cell.length_c   1.000
_cell.angle_alpha   90.00
_cell.angle_beta   90.00
_cell.angle_gamma   90.00
#
_symmetry.space_group_name_H-M   'P 1'
#
loop_
_entity.id
_entity.type
_entity.pdbx_description
1 polymer ?
#
loop_
_entity_poly.entity_id
_entity_poly.type
_entity_poly.pdbx_seq_one_letter_code
_entity_poly.pdbx_strand_id
1 'polypeptide(L)'
;MLLMRLLPPLIALLLAACSSAPVARVDSSPGSSAQAASVAMKMVGKPYRYGGAAPERGFDCSGLVHFSYRQAGLSVPRSTELQLRHSKPVGRSQLRRGDLVFFDQEGKKHSHVGIYLGDGRFVHAPSSGKQVRIDRLDARYWQAHLSAVRRF
;
A
#
# COMPACT_ATOMS: atom_id res chain seq x y z
N MET A 1 -26.21 28.30 72.73
CA MET A 1 -26.65 28.54 71.36
C MET A 1 -25.46 28.20 70.46
N LEU A 2 -25.44 26.96 69.88
CA LEU A 2 -24.33 26.42 69.07
C LEU A 2 -24.80 26.43 67.64
N LEU A 3 -24.21 27.28 66.78
CA LEU A 3 -24.52 27.35 65.37
C LEU A 3 -23.66 26.28 64.66
N MET A 4 -24.31 25.23 64.26
CA MET A 4 -23.76 24.17 63.44
C MET A 4 -23.75 24.63 61.95
N ARG A 5 -22.58 24.98 61.40
CA ARG A 5 -22.40 25.31 59.98
C ARG A 5 -22.29 24.01 59.18
N LEU A 6 -23.33 23.73 58.36
CA LEU A 6 -23.31 22.65 57.35
C LEU A 6 -22.46 23.12 56.16
N LEU A 7 -21.35 22.41 55.87
CA LEU A 7 -20.64 22.50 54.60
C LEU A 7 -21.32 21.58 53.58
N PRO A 8 -21.54 22.02 52.34
CA PRO A 8 -22.02 21.17 51.28
C PRO A 8 -20.89 20.30 50.73
N PRO A 9 -21.16 19.04 50.28
CA PRO A 9 -20.15 18.20 49.69
C PRO A 9 -19.79 18.69 48.28
N LEU A 10 -18.49 18.85 48.07
CA LEU A 10 -17.89 19.15 46.76
C LEU A 10 -17.95 17.93 45.87
N ILE A 11 -18.89 17.90 44.93
CA ILE A 11 -18.99 16.83 43.90
C ILE A 11 -17.88 17.09 42.90
N ALA A 12 -16.83 16.29 42.94
CA ALA A 12 -15.77 16.24 41.92
C ALA A 12 -16.30 15.56 40.66
N LEU A 13 -16.59 16.36 39.61
CA LEU A 13 -16.98 15.86 38.28
C LEU A 13 -15.75 15.37 37.57
N LEU A 14 -15.52 14.05 37.52
CA LEU A 14 -14.49 13.41 36.73
C LEU A 14 -14.87 13.46 35.24
N LEU A 15 -14.29 14.41 34.51
CA LEU A 15 -14.35 14.45 33.05
C LEU A 15 -13.44 13.34 32.49
N ALA A 16 -14.03 12.23 32.09
CA ALA A 16 -13.35 11.20 31.29
C ALA A 16 -13.07 11.77 29.90
N ALA A 17 -11.84 12.22 29.66
CA ALA A 17 -11.37 12.58 28.34
C ALA A 17 -11.20 11.31 27.51
N CYS A 18 -12.16 11.00 26.64
CA CYS A 18 -11.99 10.02 25.58
C CYS A 18 -10.91 10.52 24.62
N SER A 19 -9.68 10.03 24.79
CA SER A 19 -8.59 10.25 23.85
C SER A 19 -8.86 9.42 22.61
N SER A 20 -9.50 10.01 21.60
CA SER A 20 -9.60 9.44 20.26
C SER A 20 -8.23 9.54 19.63
N ALA A 21 -7.53 8.40 19.49
CA ALA A 21 -6.31 8.34 18.69
C ALA A 21 -6.62 8.82 17.26
N PRO A 22 -5.77 9.66 16.64
CA PRO A 22 -6.00 10.10 15.27
C PRO A 22 -5.92 8.89 14.35
N VAL A 23 -7.05 8.52 13.74
CA VAL A 23 -7.08 7.56 12.64
C VAL A 23 -6.27 8.20 11.51
N ALA A 24 -5.14 7.60 11.15
CA ALA A 24 -4.34 8.04 10.01
C ALA A 24 -5.25 8.09 8.78
N ARG A 25 -5.52 9.29 8.27
CA ARG A 25 -6.30 9.48 7.04
C ARG A 25 -5.51 8.80 5.92
N VAL A 26 -6.09 7.75 5.35
CA VAL A 26 -5.60 7.20 4.09
C VAL A 26 -5.88 8.28 3.04
N ASP A 27 -4.83 8.91 2.55
CA ASP A 27 -4.94 9.91 1.48
C ASP A 27 -5.42 9.22 0.20
N SER A 28 -6.71 9.29 -0.04
CA SER A 28 -7.39 8.71 -1.19
C SER A 28 -7.81 9.77 -2.20
N SER A 29 -7.09 10.89 -2.23
CA SER A 29 -7.32 11.95 -3.23
C SER A 29 -7.31 11.36 -4.63
N PRO A 30 -8.28 11.73 -5.51
CA PRO A 30 -8.25 11.34 -6.93
C PRO A 30 -6.93 11.75 -7.57
N GLY A 31 -6.31 10.84 -8.34
CA GLY A 31 -5.00 11.09 -8.96
C GLY A 31 -3.81 10.84 -8.04
N SER A 32 -3.98 10.12 -6.92
CA SER A 32 -2.87 9.78 -6.01
C SER A 32 -2.39 8.33 -6.19
N SER A 33 -1.09 8.08 -5.87
CA SER A 33 -0.54 6.72 -5.82
C SER A 33 -1.26 5.84 -4.78
N ALA A 34 -1.75 6.44 -3.69
CA ALA A 34 -2.54 5.74 -2.68
C ALA A 34 -3.89 5.25 -3.27
N GLN A 35 -4.49 6.00 -4.20
CA GLN A 35 -5.68 5.56 -4.92
C GLN A 35 -5.34 4.38 -5.85
N ALA A 36 -4.18 4.39 -6.52
CA ALA A 36 -3.72 3.25 -7.33
C ALA A 36 -3.58 1.98 -6.48
N ALA A 37 -3.06 2.08 -5.26
CA ALA A 37 -3.02 0.96 -4.32
C ALA A 37 -4.43 0.42 -3.97
N SER A 38 -5.42 1.30 -3.82
CA SER A 38 -6.81 0.92 -3.57
C SER A 38 -7.43 0.20 -4.77
N VAL A 39 -7.12 0.63 -5.99
CA VAL A 39 -7.54 -0.06 -7.22
C VAL A 39 -6.91 -1.45 -7.31
N ALA A 40 -5.60 -1.56 -7.06
CA ALA A 40 -4.88 -2.84 -7.11
C ALA A 40 -5.43 -3.86 -6.09
N MET A 41 -5.82 -3.41 -4.90
CA MET A 41 -6.46 -4.28 -3.90
C MET A 41 -7.76 -4.90 -4.40
N LYS A 42 -8.56 -4.18 -5.20
CA LYS A 42 -9.79 -4.71 -5.80
C LYS A 42 -9.53 -5.79 -6.85
N MET A 43 -8.29 -5.89 -7.33
CA MET A 43 -7.88 -6.90 -8.32
C MET A 43 -7.40 -8.20 -7.68
N VAL A 44 -7.31 -8.29 -6.36
CA VAL A 44 -6.96 -9.53 -5.63
C VAL A 44 -7.90 -10.67 -6.08
N GLY A 45 -7.32 -11.83 -6.37
CA GLY A 45 -8.02 -12.99 -6.90
C GLY A 45 -8.10 -13.05 -8.44
N LYS A 46 -7.78 -11.98 -9.17
CA LYS A 46 -7.68 -12.03 -10.64
C LYS A 46 -6.48 -12.87 -11.07
N PRO A 47 -6.62 -13.68 -12.15
CA PRO A 47 -5.55 -14.59 -12.56
C PRO A 47 -4.32 -13.83 -13.04
N TYR A 48 -3.13 -14.42 -12.80
CA TYR A 48 -1.92 -14.00 -13.49
C TYR A 48 -2.03 -14.35 -14.98
N ARG A 49 -1.66 -13.40 -15.83
CA ARG A 49 -1.57 -13.61 -17.27
C ARG A 49 -0.36 -12.83 -17.80
N TYR A 50 0.60 -13.51 -18.40
CA TYR A 50 1.72 -12.85 -19.07
C TYR A 50 1.22 -11.86 -20.12
N GLY A 51 1.69 -10.61 -20.07
CA GLY A 51 1.22 -9.52 -20.92
C GLY A 51 -0.15 -8.97 -20.57
N GLY A 52 -0.81 -9.48 -19.52
CA GLY A 52 -2.13 -9.02 -19.08
C GLY A 52 -2.09 -7.68 -18.36
N ALA A 53 -3.10 -6.84 -18.57
CA ALA A 53 -3.25 -5.52 -17.95
C ALA A 53 -4.73 -5.11 -17.82
N ALA A 54 -5.64 -6.06 -17.70
CA ALA A 54 -7.08 -5.80 -17.58
C ALA A 54 -7.76 -6.88 -16.74
N PRO A 55 -8.81 -6.52 -15.97
CA PRO A 55 -9.50 -7.46 -15.07
C PRO A 55 -10.09 -8.69 -15.77
N GLU A 56 -10.53 -8.54 -17.02
CA GLU A 56 -11.17 -9.59 -17.81
C GLU A 56 -10.14 -10.60 -18.36
N ARG A 57 -8.90 -10.14 -18.55
CA ARG A 57 -7.83 -10.93 -19.15
C ARG A 57 -6.80 -11.44 -18.14
N GLY A 58 -6.78 -10.86 -16.95
CA GLY A 58 -5.76 -11.06 -15.93
C GLY A 58 -4.60 -10.08 -16.04
N PHE A 59 -3.62 -10.24 -15.16
CA PHE A 59 -2.51 -9.30 -14.99
C PHE A 59 -1.16 -10.00 -14.93
N ASP A 60 -0.13 -9.42 -15.55
CA ASP A 60 1.23 -9.62 -15.07
C ASP A 60 1.59 -8.54 -14.03
N CYS A 61 2.79 -8.61 -13.45
CA CYS A 61 3.17 -7.73 -12.35
C CYS A 61 3.13 -6.24 -12.73
N SER A 62 3.76 -5.86 -13.83
CA SER A 62 3.78 -4.48 -14.33
C SER A 62 2.45 -4.05 -14.95
N GLY A 63 1.66 -4.99 -15.46
CA GLY A 63 0.31 -4.74 -15.96
C GLY A 63 -0.67 -4.37 -14.86
N LEU A 64 -0.56 -5.00 -13.69
CA LEU A 64 -1.33 -4.63 -12.51
C LEU A 64 -1.01 -3.19 -12.07
N VAL A 65 0.28 -2.82 -12.04
CA VAL A 65 0.72 -1.45 -11.73
C VAL A 65 0.17 -0.47 -12.76
N HIS A 66 0.40 -0.72 -14.05
CA HIS A 66 -0.06 0.14 -15.15
C HIS A 66 -1.58 0.38 -15.09
N PHE A 67 -2.36 -0.68 -14.95
CA PHE A 67 -3.82 -0.60 -14.84
C PHE A 67 -4.23 0.22 -13.61
N SER A 68 -3.68 -0.08 -12.45
CA SER A 68 -4.10 0.54 -11.18
C SER A 68 -3.81 2.05 -11.16
N TYR A 69 -2.64 2.45 -11.65
CA TYR A 69 -2.28 3.86 -11.74
C TYR A 69 -3.13 4.59 -12.76
N ARG A 70 -3.38 3.99 -13.94
CA ARG A 70 -4.26 4.58 -14.96
C ARG A 70 -5.69 4.78 -14.45
N GLN A 71 -6.24 3.83 -13.69
CA GLN A 71 -7.55 3.97 -13.05
C GLN A 71 -7.56 5.07 -11.96
N ALA A 72 -6.42 5.36 -11.38
CA ALA A 72 -6.24 6.48 -10.45
C ALA A 72 -5.97 7.83 -11.16
N GLY A 73 -5.98 7.88 -12.50
CA GLY A 73 -5.72 9.09 -13.28
C GLY A 73 -4.23 9.42 -13.45
N LEU A 74 -3.34 8.47 -13.18
CA LEU A 74 -1.89 8.64 -13.29
C LEU A 74 -1.33 7.86 -14.48
N SER A 75 -0.37 8.45 -15.21
CA SER A 75 0.32 7.79 -16.33
C SER A 75 1.58 7.09 -15.83
N VAL A 76 1.64 5.77 -16.01
CA VAL A 76 2.78 4.92 -15.62
C VAL A 76 3.09 3.98 -16.79
N PRO A 77 4.38 3.77 -17.13
CA PRO A 77 4.76 2.87 -18.22
C PRO A 77 4.26 1.43 -18.02
N ARG A 78 4.16 0.69 -19.15
CA ARG A 78 3.62 -0.68 -19.14
C ARG A 78 4.61 -1.71 -18.60
N SER A 79 5.90 -1.55 -18.80
CA SER A 79 6.90 -2.57 -18.43
C SER A 79 7.59 -2.26 -17.11
N THR A 80 8.01 -3.32 -16.40
CA THR A 80 8.74 -3.22 -15.13
C THR A 80 10.00 -2.36 -15.25
N GLU A 81 10.77 -2.54 -16.31
CA GLU A 81 11.99 -1.76 -16.58
C GLU A 81 11.70 -0.26 -16.72
N LEU A 82 10.69 0.10 -17.52
CA LEU A 82 10.33 1.50 -17.71
C LEU A 82 9.72 2.11 -16.44
N GLN A 83 8.97 1.34 -15.67
CA GLN A 83 8.45 1.78 -14.37
C GLN A 83 9.59 2.11 -13.41
N LEU A 84 10.62 1.26 -13.33
CA LEU A 84 11.80 1.52 -12.53
C LEU A 84 12.52 2.79 -13.02
N ARG A 85 12.74 2.91 -14.33
CA ARG A 85 13.52 4.00 -14.93
C ARG A 85 12.85 5.37 -14.78
N HIS A 86 11.53 5.46 -14.91
CA HIS A 86 10.77 6.72 -14.90
C HIS A 86 10.25 7.12 -13.51
N SER A 87 10.52 6.34 -12.49
CA SER A 87 10.15 6.65 -11.11
C SER A 87 11.35 7.13 -10.28
N LYS A 88 11.09 7.81 -9.16
CA LYS A 88 12.11 8.35 -8.27
C LYS A 88 12.48 7.31 -7.19
N PRO A 89 13.77 7.17 -6.81
CA PRO A 89 14.15 6.31 -5.70
C PRO A 89 13.60 6.83 -4.38
N VAL A 90 13.21 5.91 -3.50
CA VAL A 90 12.71 6.19 -2.15
C VAL A 90 13.47 5.31 -1.15
N GLY A 91 13.82 5.87 0.00
CA GLY A 91 14.40 5.08 1.10
C GLY A 91 13.37 4.10 1.67
N ARG A 92 13.81 2.90 2.07
CA ARG A 92 12.92 1.87 2.65
C ARG A 92 12.12 2.37 3.86
N SER A 93 12.73 3.23 4.69
CA SER A 93 12.09 3.86 5.84
C SER A 93 11.04 4.93 5.47
N GLN A 94 11.02 5.36 4.23
CA GLN A 94 10.12 6.39 3.71
C GLN A 94 8.97 5.83 2.86
N LEU A 95 8.80 4.51 2.86
CA LEU A 95 7.73 3.83 2.14
C LEU A 95 6.35 4.39 2.52
N ARG A 96 5.56 4.70 1.50
CA ARG A 96 4.17 5.17 1.63
C ARG A 96 3.26 4.32 0.76
N ARG A 97 2.01 4.21 1.17
CA ARG A 97 0.97 3.54 0.38
C ARG A 97 0.98 4.07 -1.06
N GLY A 98 1.03 3.14 -2.02
CA GLY A 98 1.11 3.45 -3.44
C GLY A 98 2.54 3.43 -4.01
N ASP A 99 3.59 3.41 -3.21
CA ASP A 99 4.95 3.24 -3.72
C ASP A 99 5.11 1.88 -4.41
N LEU A 100 6.05 1.80 -5.35
CA LEU A 100 6.40 0.57 -6.02
C LEU A 100 7.55 -0.13 -5.30
N VAL A 101 7.43 -1.43 -5.13
CA VAL A 101 8.45 -2.30 -4.57
C VAL A 101 8.92 -3.26 -5.65
N PHE A 102 10.22 -3.26 -5.94
CA PHE A 102 10.84 -4.09 -6.98
C PHE A 102 11.65 -5.21 -6.35
N PHE A 103 11.63 -6.35 -7.01
CA PHE A 103 12.31 -7.56 -6.52
C PHE A 103 13.14 -8.19 -7.62
N ASP A 104 14.25 -8.80 -7.22
CA ASP A 104 15.06 -9.66 -8.07
C ASP A 104 14.47 -11.06 -8.06
N GLN A 105 14.12 -11.60 -9.22
CA GLN A 105 13.60 -12.96 -9.35
C GLN A 105 14.31 -13.70 -10.49
N GLU A 106 14.53 -15.01 -10.30
CA GLU A 106 15.12 -15.90 -11.30
C GLU A 106 16.47 -15.37 -11.85
N GLY A 107 17.29 -14.80 -10.98
CA GLY A 107 18.60 -14.23 -11.36
C GLY A 107 18.53 -12.92 -12.15
N LYS A 108 17.33 -12.36 -12.36
CA LYS A 108 17.13 -11.09 -13.07
C LYS A 108 16.85 -9.97 -12.08
N LYS A 109 17.61 -8.87 -12.19
CA LYS A 109 17.44 -7.68 -11.35
C LYS A 109 16.13 -6.96 -11.69
N HIS A 110 15.43 -6.50 -10.64
CA HIS A 110 14.20 -5.70 -10.74
C HIS A 110 13.15 -6.30 -11.68
N SER A 111 13.12 -7.63 -11.80
CA SER A 111 12.25 -8.32 -12.75
C SER A 111 10.80 -8.45 -12.30
N HIS A 112 10.52 -8.16 -11.04
CA HIS A 112 9.18 -8.21 -10.46
C HIS A 112 8.84 -6.92 -9.73
N VAL A 113 7.56 -6.54 -9.75
CA VAL A 113 7.07 -5.31 -9.11
C VAL A 113 5.74 -5.54 -8.42
N GLY A 114 5.53 -4.85 -7.30
CA GLY A 114 4.27 -4.76 -6.59
C GLY A 114 3.98 -3.32 -6.12
N ILE A 115 2.79 -3.09 -5.62
CA ILE A 115 2.34 -1.81 -5.06
C ILE A 115 2.25 -1.94 -3.54
N TYR A 116 2.96 -1.09 -2.82
CA TYR A 116 2.95 -1.06 -1.37
C TYR A 116 1.61 -0.57 -0.81
N LEU A 117 1.08 -1.27 0.18
CA LEU A 117 -0.23 -1.00 0.78
C LEU A 117 -0.17 -0.31 2.14
N GLY A 118 1.01 -0.22 2.73
CA GLY A 118 1.19 0.12 4.14
C GLY A 118 1.38 -1.13 5.02
N ASP A 119 1.82 -0.93 6.26
CA ASP A 119 1.97 -1.97 7.29
C ASP A 119 2.78 -3.19 6.84
N GLY A 120 3.82 -2.95 6.03
CA GLY A 120 4.69 -4.02 5.52
C GLY A 120 4.04 -4.93 4.48
N ARG A 121 2.90 -4.57 3.89
CA ARG A 121 2.16 -5.37 2.89
C ARG A 121 2.26 -4.75 1.50
N PHE A 122 2.21 -5.60 0.49
CA PHE A 122 2.15 -5.19 -0.90
C PHE A 122 1.26 -6.12 -1.73
N VAL A 123 0.64 -5.60 -2.78
CA VAL A 123 -0.17 -6.35 -3.73
C VAL A 123 0.58 -6.52 -5.03
N HIS A 124 0.52 -7.72 -5.61
CA HIS A 124 1.23 -8.05 -6.84
C HIS A 124 0.57 -9.21 -7.60
N ALA A 125 0.93 -9.36 -8.87
CA ALA A 125 0.61 -10.53 -9.69
C ALA A 125 1.87 -11.40 -9.80
N PRO A 126 1.98 -12.53 -9.07
CA PRO A 126 3.26 -13.20 -8.82
C PRO A 126 3.82 -13.98 -10.02
N SER A 127 3.07 -14.88 -10.62
CA SER A 127 3.52 -15.73 -11.73
C SER A 127 2.38 -16.58 -12.31
N SER A 128 2.65 -17.26 -13.44
CA SER A 128 1.70 -18.16 -14.10
C SER A 128 1.10 -19.20 -13.15
N GLY A 129 -0.21 -19.48 -13.32
CA GLY A 129 -0.97 -20.41 -12.49
C GLY A 129 -1.39 -19.86 -11.12
N LYS A 130 -1.02 -18.61 -10.80
CA LYS A 130 -1.38 -17.94 -9.56
C LYS A 130 -2.31 -16.76 -9.82
N GLN A 131 -2.70 -16.08 -8.75
CA GLN A 131 -3.60 -14.94 -8.77
C GLN A 131 -2.94 -13.71 -8.15
N VAL A 132 -3.45 -12.53 -8.49
CA VAL A 132 -3.14 -11.30 -7.75
C VAL A 132 -3.42 -11.54 -6.26
N ARG A 133 -2.43 -11.21 -5.44
CA ARG A 133 -2.51 -11.45 -4.00
C ARG A 133 -1.73 -10.39 -3.20
N ILE A 134 -1.90 -10.42 -1.90
CA ILE A 134 -1.18 -9.59 -0.96
C ILE A 134 -0.15 -10.47 -0.23
N ASP A 135 1.10 -10.01 -0.22
CA ASP A 135 2.18 -10.62 0.54
C ASP A 135 2.82 -9.59 1.50
N ARG A 136 3.69 -10.08 2.41
CA ARG A 136 4.41 -9.24 3.37
C ARG A 136 5.86 -9.02 2.93
N LEU A 137 6.33 -7.78 3.03
CA LEU A 137 7.73 -7.41 2.73
C LEU A 137 8.73 -8.04 3.70
N ASP A 138 8.32 -8.29 4.95
CA ASP A 138 9.14 -8.93 5.99
C ASP A 138 9.18 -10.46 5.89
N ALA A 139 8.38 -11.07 5.02
CA ALA A 139 8.52 -12.49 4.73
C ALA A 139 9.92 -12.77 4.13
N ARG A 140 10.59 -13.80 4.64
CA ARG A 140 11.99 -14.13 4.34
C ARG A 140 12.35 -14.04 2.87
N TYR A 141 11.50 -14.58 2.00
CA TYR A 141 11.72 -14.55 0.55
C TYR A 141 11.73 -13.11 0.02
N TRP A 142 10.68 -12.33 0.31
CA TRP A 142 10.53 -10.98 -0.21
C TRP A 142 11.56 -10.01 0.36
N GLN A 143 11.90 -10.17 1.64
CA GLN A 143 12.95 -9.37 2.28
C GLN A 143 14.31 -9.58 1.61
N ALA A 144 14.65 -10.84 1.27
CA ALA A 144 15.92 -11.19 0.63
C ALA A 144 16.01 -10.73 -0.84
N HIS A 145 14.88 -10.55 -1.53
CA HIS A 145 14.83 -10.20 -2.95
C HIS A 145 14.45 -8.74 -3.23
N LEU A 146 14.09 -7.96 -2.20
CA LEU A 146 13.73 -6.55 -2.37
C LEU A 146 14.94 -5.75 -2.86
N SER A 147 14.87 -5.25 -4.08
CA SER A 147 15.99 -4.63 -4.79
C SER A 147 15.85 -3.11 -4.98
N ALA A 148 14.62 -2.59 -5.04
CA ALA A 148 14.39 -1.14 -5.11
C ALA A 148 13.02 -0.74 -4.56
N VAL A 149 12.94 0.51 -4.10
CA VAL A 149 11.68 1.19 -3.75
C VAL A 149 11.58 2.45 -4.57
N ARG A 150 10.46 2.71 -5.20
CA ARG A 150 10.28 3.81 -6.16
C ARG A 150 8.92 4.49 -5.99
N ARG A 151 8.84 5.76 -6.42
CA ARG A 151 7.61 6.58 -6.39
C ARG A 151 7.44 7.35 -7.70
N PHE A 152 6.22 7.37 -8.21
CA PHE A 152 5.77 8.26 -9.29
C PHE A 152 5.24 9.57 -8.76
#